data_59eaad6444a3d9b80e4bfafe56312a6e
#
_entry.id   59eaad6444a3d9b80e4bfafe56312a6e
#
_cell.length_a   1.000
_cell.length_b   1.000
_cell.length_c   1.000
_cell.angle_alpha   90.00
_cell.angle_beta   90.00
_cell.angle_gamma   90.00
#
_symmetry.space_group_name_H-M   'P 1'
#
loop_
_entity.id
_entity.type
_entity.pdbx_description
1 polymer ?
#
loop_
_entity_poly.entity_id
_entity_poly.type
_entity_poly.pdbx_seq_one_letter_code
_entity_poly.pdbx_strand_id
1 'polypeptide(L)' 'MRFLVTLVFMFIAGSHAAAHEGKATAQGVTEMFASGEALQLVPKGATVTDTTCKEIVLAGDTRHQCTVTYGD' A
#
# COMPACT_ATOMS: atom_id res chain seq x y z
N MET A 1 -10.27 -9.67 33.87
CA MET A 1 -11.33 -9.23 32.96
C MET A 1 -11.18 -7.80 32.50
N ARG A 2 -11.07 -6.90 33.46
CA ARG A 2 -10.99 -5.49 33.09
C ARG A 2 -9.74 -5.15 32.32
N PHE A 3 -8.66 -5.83 32.61
CA PHE A 3 -7.41 -5.59 31.93
C PHE A 3 -7.52 -5.88 30.43
N LEU A 4 -8.22 -6.96 30.11
CA LEU A 4 -8.38 -7.34 28.71
C LEU A 4 -9.17 -6.30 27.94
N VAL A 5 -10.21 -5.77 28.56
CA VAL A 5 -11.03 -4.76 27.92
C VAL A 5 -10.20 -3.50 27.66
N THR A 6 -9.37 -3.13 28.62
CA THR A 6 -8.53 -1.95 28.46
C THR A 6 -7.54 -2.12 27.33
N LEU A 7 -6.93 -3.29 27.23
CA LEU A 7 -5.97 -3.56 26.17
C LEU A 7 -6.60 -3.49 24.80
N VAL A 8 -7.78 -4.06 24.66
CA VAL A 8 -8.48 -4.04 23.39
C VAL A 8 -8.78 -2.61 22.98
N PHE A 9 -9.14 -1.80 23.91
CA PHE A 9 -9.45 -0.41 23.66
C PHE A 9 -8.24 0.34 23.12
N MET A 10 -7.09 0.16 23.73
CA MET A 10 -5.88 0.80 23.30
C MET A 10 -5.46 0.35 21.91
N PHE A 11 -5.68 -0.91 21.61
CA PHE A 11 -5.34 -1.47 20.31
C PHE A 11 -6.15 -0.79 19.20
N ILE A 12 -7.42 -0.59 19.43
CA ILE A 12 -8.29 0.07 18.46
C ILE A 12 -7.82 1.48 18.21
N ALA A 13 -7.43 2.18 19.25
CA ALA A 13 -6.96 3.55 19.10
C ALA A 13 -5.69 3.60 18.25
N GLY A 14 -4.78 2.64 18.44
CA GLY A 14 -3.57 2.58 17.65
C GLY A 14 -3.86 2.33 16.19
N SER A 15 -4.78 1.40 15.89
CA SER A 15 -5.14 1.12 14.50
C SER A 15 -5.74 2.34 13.83
N HIS A 16 -6.55 3.07 14.55
CA HIS A 16 -7.19 4.24 14.01
C HIS A 16 -6.17 5.30 13.59
N ALA A 17 -5.14 5.48 14.40
CA ALA A 17 -4.12 6.47 14.12
C ALA A 17 -3.33 6.14 12.85
N ALA A 18 -3.21 4.85 12.51
CA ALA A 18 -2.43 4.41 11.37
C ALA A 18 -3.23 4.42 10.06
N ALA A 19 -4.50 4.82 10.09
CA ALA A 19 -5.38 4.65 8.93
C ALA A 19 -5.21 5.71 7.84
N HIS A 20 -4.39 6.74 8.07
CA HIS A 20 -4.32 7.87 7.13
C HIS A 20 -3.32 7.72 6.02
N GLU A 21 -2.45 6.74 6.12
CA GLU A 21 -1.44 6.50 5.09
C GLU A 21 -1.44 5.04 4.70
N GLY A 22 -1.14 4.80 3.42
CA GLY A 22 -1.03 3.43 2.96
C GLY A 22 -0.20 3.34 1.70
N LYS A 23 0.07 2.11 1.30
CA LYS A 23 0.82 1.84 0.09
C LYS A 23 0.13 0.73 -0.68
N ALA A 24 0.15 0.85 -2.00
CA ALA A 24 -0.38 -0.16 -2.90
C ALA A 24 0.74 -0.58 -3.84
N THR A 25 0.97 -1.88 -3.98
CA THR A 25 2.04 -2.41 -4.81
C THR A 25 1.47 -3.39 -5.81
N ALA A 26 1.93 -3.28 -7.06
CA ALA A 26 1.52 -4.19 -8.12
C ALA A 26 2.67 -4.45 -9.06
N GLN A 27 2.60 -5.55 -9.78
CA GLN A 27 3.61 -5.93 -10.76
C GLN A 27 2.99 -6.01 -12.15
N GLY A 28 3.81 -5.79 -13.16
CA GLY A 28 3.36 -5.87 -14.53
C GLY A 28 4.52 -6.08 -15.48
N VAL A 29 4.18 -6.33 -16.75
CA VAL A 29 5.19 -6.55 -17.78
C VAL A 29 5.86 -5.25 -18.22
N THR A 30 5.24 -4.11 -17.96
CA THR A 30 5.80 -2.81 -18.19
C THR A 30 5.58 -1.93 -16.96
N GLU A 31 6.36 -0.85 -16.90
CA GLU A 31 6.22 0.09 -15.80
C GLU A 31 4.83 0.75 -15.80
N MET A 32 4.36 1.11 -16.99
CA MET A 32 3.06 1.73 -17.12
C MET A 32 1.94 0.80 -16.63
N PHE A 33 2.04 -0.46 -16.98
CA PHE A 33 1.04 -1.43 -16.57
C PHE A 33 1.06 -1.64 -15.05
N ALA A 34 2.27 -1.77 -14.49
CA ALA A 34 2.41 -1.98 -13.05
C ALA A 34 1.89 -0.78 -12.26
N SER A 35 2.21 0.43 -12.70
CA SER A 35 1.74 1.62 -12.00
C SER A 35 0.23 1.78 -12.11
N GLY A 36 -0.33 1.46 -13.27
CA GLY A 36 -1.78 1.51 -13.44
C GLY A 36 -2.50 0.54 -12.52
N GLU A 37 -1.97 -0.66 -12.38
CA GLU A 37 -2.57 -1.65 -11.48
C GLU A 37 -2.45 -1.21 -10.02
N ALA A 38 -1.31 -0.64 -9.64
CA ALA A 38 -1.14 -0.16 -8.28
C ALA A 38 -2.13 0.96 -7.97
N LEU A 39 -2.35 1.84 -8.92
CA LEU A 39 -3.31 2.94 -8.74
C LEU A 39 -4.73 2.45 -8.53
N GLN A 40 -5.10 1.34 -9.15
CA GLN A 40 -6.42 0.78 -8.96
C GLN A 40 -6.65 0.25 -7.56
N LEU A 41 -5.57 -0.04 -6.83
CA LEU A 41 -5.66 -0.53 -5.47
C LEU A 41 -5.78 0.60 -4.44
N VAL A 42 -5.61 1.83 -4.87
CA VAL A 42 -5.71 2.98 -3.97
C VAL A 42 -7.18 3.25 -3.66
N PRO A 43 -7.54 3.42 -2.38
CA PRO A 43 -8.94 3.68 -2.02
C PRO A 43 -9.45 4.98 -2.62
N LYS A 44 -10.72 5.02 -2.91
CA LYS A 44 -11.34 6.25 -3.40
C LYS A 44 -11.25 7.33 -2.33
N GLY A 45 -10.95 8.54 -2.78
CA GLY A 45 -10.82 9.67 -1.88
C GLY A 45 -9.42 9.88 -1.35
N ALA A 46 -8.55 8.89 -1.51
CA ALA A 46 -7.17 9.04 -1.08
C ALA A 46 -6.37 9.80 -2.15
N THR A 47 -5.33 10.49 -1.69
CA THR A 47 -4.48 11.27 -2.57
C THR A 47 -3.14 10.57 -2.72
N VAL A 48 -2.70 10.38 -3.96
CA VAL A 48 -1.40 9.78 -4.23
C VAL A 48 -0.32 10.82 -3.97
N THR A 49 0.65 10.47 -3.12
CA THR A 49 1.73 11.38 -2.77
C THR A 49 3.06 10.97 -3.37
N ASP A 50 3.22 9.71 -3.76
CA ASP A 50 4.49 9.25 -4.32
C ASP A 50 4.27 7.98 -5.12
N THR A 51 5.11 7.76 -6.13
CA THR A 51 5.08 6.55 -6.94
C THR A 51 6.51 6.14 -7.22
N THR A 52 6.86 4.91 -6.87
CA THR A 52 8.20 4.38 -7.08
C THR A 52 8.09 3.07 -7.84
N CYS A 53 8.89 2.92 -8.89
CA CYS A 53 8.90 1.70 -9.69
C CYS A 53 10.30 1.13 -9.75
N LYS A 54 10.39 -0.19 -9.84
CA LYS A 54 11.69 -0.87 -9.97
C LYS A 54 11.53 -2.09 -10.85
N GLU A 55 12.65 -2.54 -11.41
CA GLU A 55 12.70 -3.74 -12.20
C GLU A 55 13.08 -4.93 -11.33
N ILE A 56 12.43 -6.06 -11.59
CA ILE A 56 12.73 -7.31 -10.91
C ILE A 56 13.09 -8.32 -11.98
N VAL A 57 14.29 -8.89 -11.88
CA VAL A 57 14.75 -9.91 -12.82
C VAL A 57 14.70 -11.27 -12.13
N LEU A 58 13.89 -12.17 -12.67
CA LEU A 58 13.72 -13.50 -12.10
C LEU A 58 13.92 -14.53 -13.21
N ALA A 59 14.97 -15.34 -13.08
CA ALA A 59 15.20 -16.48 -13.98
C ALA A 59 15.11 -16.09 -15.46
N GLY A 60 15.70 -14.96 -15.83
CA GLY A 60 15.68 -14.52 -17.21
C GLY A 60 14.44 -13.74 -17.63
N ASP A 61 13.52 -13.53 -16.71
CA ASP A 61 12.32 -12.77 -16.97
C ASP A 61 12.38 -11.44 -16.23
N THR A 62 11.97 -10.37 -16.88
CA THR A 62 11.99 -9.04 -16.29
C THR A 62 10.58 -8.59 -16.00
N ARG A 63 10.34 -8.16 -14.77
CA ARG A 63 9.06 -7.61 -14.38
C ARG A 63 9.26 -6.25 -13.76
N HIS A 64 8.21 -5.46 -13.78
CA HIS A 64 8.23 -4.13 -13.16
C HIS A 64 7.31 -4.16 -11.95
N GLN A 65 7.78 -3.55 -10.88
CA GLN A 65 6.98 -3.46 -9.66
C GLN A 65 6.86 -2.00 -9.29
N CYS A 66 5.63 -1.53 -9.13
CA CYS A 66 5.38 -0.14 -8.76
C CYS A 66 4.66 -0.08 -7.43
N THR A 67 5.08 0.86 -6.59
CA THR A 67 4.47 1.10 -5.29
C THR A 67 3.97 2.53 -5.26
N VAL A 68 2.69 2.68 -4.96
CA VAL A 68 2.04 3.98 -4.84
C VAL A 68 1.78 4.24 -3.38
N THR A 69 2.25 5.40 -2.90
CA THR A 69 1.99 5.84 -1.54
C THR A 69 0.84 6.83 -1.57
N TYR A 70 -0.10 6.67 -0.67
CA TYR A 70 -1.28 7.53 -0.64
C TYR A 70 -1.63 7.93 0.78
N GLY A 71 -2.41 9.00 0.90
CA GLY A 71 -2.87 9.48 2.18
C GLY A 71 -4.26 10.08 2.05
N ASP A 72 -4.88 10.32 3.17
CA ASP A 72 -6.21 10.94 3.19
C ASP A 72 -6.11 12.44 3.05
#